data_b2e29c741ad95996dae9f6aae0907714
#
_entry.id   b2e29c741ad95996dae9f6aae0907714
#
_cell.length_a   1.000
_cell.length_b   1.000
_cell.length_c   1.000
_cell.angle_alpha   90.00
_cell.angle_beta   90.00
_cell.angle_gamma   90.00
#
_symmetry.space_group_name_H-M   'P 1'
#
loop_
_entity.id
_entity.type
_entity.pdbx_description
1 polymer ?
#
loop_
_entity_poly.entity_id
_entity_poly.type
_entity_poly.pdbx_seq_one_letter_code
_entity_poly.pdbx_strand_id
1 'polypeptide(L)'
;MGGGGFTMEPSNPLLDDYVLSLARAQQPRILFLPTASGDESAQITAFQARFCDRLCIPEHLSLFRLRDARRPLEEILLGQDIIYVGGGSMRNLLALWKAHELEALLLKAWSTGTVLVGLSAGAMCWFQAGITRSSGPPEVIEGLSVLRGSLTVHADGEPERLPVWLQSLREGTIPGGWAVDDGVGLLFRGARLERVVSSRPGAGALRVDAIAGELIRQRLEAELLGEGEPRVLGGTDEAVAELRRVHRMRRGLGED
;
A
#
# COMPACT_ATOMS: atom_id res chain seq x y z
N MET A 1 3.75 -0.41 2.25
CA MET A 1 4.97 -0.31 1.44
C MET A 1 5.62 1.05 1.72
N GLY A 2 6.96 1.09 1.88
CA GLY A 2 7.71 2.31 2.17
C GLY A 2 7.59 3.33 1.05
N GLY A 3 7.93 2.92 -0.14
CA GLY A 3 7.79 3.56 -1.43
C GLY A 3 7.83 2.49 -2.50
N GLY A 4 7.90 2.84 -3.78
CA GLY A 4 7.95 1.89 -4.90
C GLY A 4 6.61 1.70 -5.58
N GLY A 5 6.36 0.47 -6.11
CA GLY A 5 5.16 0.16 -6.86
C GLY A 5 4.92 1.07 -8.08
N PHE A 6 3.70 1.11 -8.57
CA PHE A 6 3.37 1.82 -9.81
C PHE A 6 3.69 3.33 -9.80
N THR A 7 3.81 3.98 -8.64
CA THR A 7 4.08 5.41 -8.55
C THR A 7 5.55 5.76 -8.68
N MET A 8 6.45 4.96 -8.10
CA MET A 8 7.88 5.26 -8.04
C MET A 8 8.72 4.32 -8.92
N GLU A 9 8.20 3.13 -9.24
CA GLU A 9 8.90 2.10 -10.01
C GLU A 9 8.06 1.68 -11.23
N PRO A 10 7.81 2.59 -12.19
CA PRO A 10 6.92 2.30 -13.32
C PRO A 10 7.41 1.15 -14.21
N SER A 11 8.72 0.88 -14.26
CA SER A 11 9.31 -0.25 -14.98
C SER A 11 9.42 -1.53 -14.17
N ASN A 12 9.25 -1.47 -12.83
CA ASN A 12 9.37 -2.63 -11.94
C ASN A 12 7.99 -3.02 -11.37
N PRO A 13 7.39 -4.13 -11.84
CA PRO A 13 6.05 -4.53 -11.40
C PRO A 13 6.02 -5.38 -10.14
N LEU A 14 7.16 -5.78 -9.57
CA LEU A 14 7.27 -6.86 -8.60
C LEU A 14 6.39 -6.66 -7.35
N LEU A 15 6.36 -5.45 -6.77
CA LEU A 15 5.51 -5.17 -5.62
C LEU A 15 4.02 -5.21 -5.97
N ASP A 16 3.63 -4.66 -7.13
CA ASP A 16 2.24 -4.62 -7.57
C ASP A 16 1.74 -6.03 -7.94
N ASP A 17 2.58 -6.84 -8.60
CA ASP A 17 2.27 -8.25 -8.89
C ASP A 17 2.19 -9.07 -7.61
N TYR A 18 3.07 -8.81 -6.63
CA TYR A 18 2.97 -9.42 -5.30
C TYR A 18 1.66 -9.06 -4.60
N VAL A 19 1.23 -7.80 -4.65
CA VAL A 19 -0.06 -7.36 -4.11
C VAL A 19 -1.22 -8.13 -4.74
N LEU A 20 -1.23 -8.29 -6.07
CA LEU A 20 -2.27 -9.08 -6.75
C LEU A 20 -2.27 -10.54 -6.30
N SER A 21 -1.10 -11.12 -6.02
CA SER A 21 -0.97 -12.51 -5.57
C SER A 21 -1.55 -12.77 -4.18
N LEU A 22 -1.80 -11.73 -3.38
CA LEU A 22 -2.40 -11.85 -2.04
C LEU A 22 -3.92 -12.04 -2.08
N ALA A 23 -4.57 -11.71 -3.20
CA ALA A 23 -5.99 -11.91 -3.37
C ALA A 23 -6.34 -13.38 -3.57
N ARG A 24 -7.52 -13.80 -3.09
CA ARG A 24 -8.03 -15.17 -3.27
C ARG A 24 -8.66 -15.38 -4.64
N ALA A 25 -9.22 -14.31 -5.22
CA ALA A 25 -9.88 -14.35 -6.52
C ALA A 25 -8.84 -14.49 -7.64
N GLN A 26 -9.14 -15.30 -8.66
CA GLN A 26 -8.28 -15.43 -9.86
C GLN A 26 -8.21 -14.12 -10.66
N GLN A 27 -9.31 -13.35 -10.67
CA GLN A 27 -9.40 -12.03 -11.28
C GLN A 27 -9.88 -11.02 -10.23
N PRO A 28 -8.98 -10.55 -9.35
CA PRO A 28 -9.36 -9.70 -8.24
C PRO A 28 -9.85 -8.33 -8.70
N ARG A 29 -10.85 -7.81 -7.98
CA ARG A 29 -11.26 -6.41 -8.06
C ARG A 29 -10.30 -5.59 -7.21
N ILE A 30 -9.61 -4.64 -7.82
CA ILE A 30 -8.67 -3.77 -7.14
C ILE A 30 -9.11 -2.31 -7.23
N LEU A 31 -9.34 -1.69 -6.08
CA LEU A 31 -9.75 -0.30 -5.96
C LEU A 31 -8.57 0.56 -5.53
N PHE A 32 -8.31 1.62 -6.28
CA PHE A 32 -7.35 2.65 -5.90
C PHE A 32 -8.05 3.82 -5.19
N LEU A 33 -7.51 4.22 -4.04
CA LEU A 33 -7.91 5.41 -3.29
C LEU A 33 -6.81 6.47 -3.41
N PRO A 34 -6.91 7.44 -4.35
CA PRO A 34 -5.91 8.48 -4.57
C PRO A 34 -6.05 9.66 -3.60
N THR A 35 -6.81 9.50 -2.51
CA THR A 35 -7.18 10.58 -1.58
C THR A 35 -5.98 11.37 -1.05
N ALA A 36 -4.87 10.69 -0.71
CA ALA A 36 -3.67 11.33 -0.16
C ALA A 36 -3.02 12.33 -1.13
N SER A 37 -3.13 12.11 -2.43
CA SER A 37 -2.60 12.99 -3.48
C SER A 37 -3.59 14.08 -3.93
N GLY A 38 -4.79 14.10 -3.38
CA GLY A 38 -5.86 15.00 -3.86
C GLY A 38 -6.41 14.57 -5.21
N ASP A 39 -6.48 13.27 -5.46
CA ASP A 39 -6.91 12.67 -6.73
C ASP A 39 -6.03 13.08 -7.93
N GLU A 40 -4.72 13.14 -7.70
CA GLU A 40 -3.76 13.49 -8.75
C GLU A 40 -3.91 12.58 -9.98
N SER A 41 -4.19 13.19 -11.11
CA SER A 41 -4.48 12.46 -12.35
C SER A 41 -3.31 11.60 -12.83
N ALA A 42 -2.07 12.02 -12.56
CA ALA A 42 -0.88 11.25 -12.90
C ALA A 42 -0.84 9.91 -12.13
N GLN A 43 -1.16 9.90 -10.83
CA GLN A 43 -1.22 8.67 -10.05
C GLN A 43 -2.36 7.75 -10.49
N ILE A 44 -3.54 8.31 -10.80
CA ILE A 44 -4.67 7.54 -11.32
C ILE A 44 -4.30 6.89 -12.66
N THR A 45 -3.67 7.66 -13.57
CA THR A 45 -3.22 7.15 -14.86
C THR A 45 -2.16 6.06 -14.71
N ALA A 46 -1.18 6.27 -13.81
CA ALA A 46 -0.14 5.27 -13.53
C ALA A 46 -0.73 3.97 -12.96
N PHE A 47 -1.71 4.07 -12.06
CA PHE A 47 -2.45 2.92 -11.55
C PHE A 47 -3.17 2.16 -12.67
N GLN A 48 -3.94 2.86 -13.50
CA GLN A 48 -4.64 2.25 -14.63
C GLN A 48 -3.66 1.58 -15.59
N ALA A 49 -2.57 2.25 -15.96
CA ALA A 49 -1.54 1.70 -16.84
C ALA A 49 -0.89 0.45 -16.24
N ARG A 50 -0.66 0.42 -14.91
CA ARG A 50 -0.06 -0.72 -14.22
C ARG A 50 -0.98 -1.94 -14.24
N PHE A 51 -2.28 -1.77 -14.01
CA PHE A 51 -3.20 -2.87 -13.76
C PHE A 51 -4.09 -3.24 -14.95
N CYS A 52 -4.18 -2.41 -16.02
CA CYS A 52 -5.04 -2.68 -17.17
C CYS A 52 -4.66 -3.94 -17.95
N ASP A 53 -3.37 -4.31 -17.98
CA ASP A 53 -2.88 -5.49 -18.71
C ASP A 53 -2.71 -6.73 -17.81
N ARG A 54 -3.16 -6.66 -16.56
CA ARG A 54 -3.15 -7.75 -15.60
C ARG A 54 -4.50 -8.42 -15.49
N LEU A 55 -4.50 -9.66 -15.01
CA LEU A 55 -5.73 -10.39 -14.76
C LEU A 55 -6.39 -9.88 -13.46
N CYS A 56 -6.95 -8.66 -13.54
CA CYS A 56 -7.68 -8.01 -12.45
C CYS A 56 -8.71 -7.03 -13.03
N ILE A 57 -9.56 -6.48 -12.16
CA ILE A 57 -10.55 -5.44 -12.51
C ILE A 57 -10.17 -4.17 -11.75
N PRO A 58 -9.39 -3.25 -12.37
CA PRO A 58 -8.97 -2.01 -11.72
C PRO A 58 -10.08 -0.96 -11.74
N GLU A 59 -10.35 -0.39 -10.58
CA GLU A 59 -11.21 0.78 -10.39
C GLU A 59 -10.48 1.84 -9.55
N HIS A 60 -10.93 3.09 -9.56
CA HIS A 60 -10.52 4.09 -8.59
C HIS A 60 -11.74 4.83 -8.03
N LEU A 61 -11.61 5.33 -6.81
CA LEU A 61 -12.67 6.09 -6.15
C LEU A 61 -12.12 7.45 -5.72
N SER A 62 -12.73 8.51 -6.27
CA SER A 62 -12.50 9.89 -5.85
C SER A 62 -13.47 10.29 -4.75
N LEU A 63 -12.95 10.62 -3.56
CA LEU A 63 -13.77 11.19 -2.50
C LEU A 63 -14.11 12.66 -2.76
N PHE A 64 -13.30 13.37 -3.55
CA PHE A 64 -13.58 14.75 -3.98
C PHE A 64 -14.72 14.83 -5.01
N ARG A 65 -15.02 13.72 -5.67
CA ARG A 65 -16.09 13.60 -6.69
C ARG A 65 -17.08 12.51 -6.34
N LEU A 66 -17.37 12.29 -5.07
CA LEU A 66 -18.22 11.20 -4.60
C LEU A 66 -19.64 11.25 -5.21
N ARG A 67 -20.14 12.46 -5.57
CA ARG A 67 -21.41 12.62 -6.29
C ARG A 67 -21.44 11.94 -7.66
N ASP A 68 -20.27 11.67 -8.26
CA ASP A 68 -20.14 11.03 -9.56
C ASP A 68 -20.09 9.49 -9.42
N ALA A 69 -20.04 8.99 -8.19
CA ALA A 69 -20.05 7.56 -7.91
C ALA A 69 -21.42 6.95 -8.29
N ARG A 70 -21.38 5.86 -9.05
CA ARG A 70 -22.59 5.19 -9.54
C ARG A 70 -23.21 4.23 -8.53
N ARG A 71 -22.54 3.93 -7.45
CA ARG A 71 -22.91 2.99 -6.39
C ARG A 71 -22.67 3.63 -5.01
N PRO A 72 -23.40 3.21 -3.97
CA PRO A 72 -23.10 3.63 -2.61
C PRO A 72 -21.66 3.29 -2.21
N LEU A 73 -21.05 4.14 -1.38
CA LEU A 73 -19.65 3.99 -0.93
C LEU A 73 -19.40 2.62 -0.28
N GLU A 74 -20.32 2.16 0.57
CA GLU A 74 -20.23 0.85 1.20
C GLU A 74 -20.19 -0.28 0.18
N GLU A 75 -21.03 -0.26 -0.84
CA GLU A 75 -21.05 -1.28 -1.89
C GLU A 75 -19.77 -1.27 -2.71
N ILE A 76 -19.22 -0.08 -3.01
CA ILE A 76 -17.95 0.05 -3.73
C ILE A 76 -16.83 -0.60 -2.94
N LEU A 77 -16.70 -0.29 -1.65
CA LEU A 77 -15.59 -0.77 -0.80
C LEU A 77 -15.70 -2.25 -0.45
N LEU A 78 -16.90 -2.71 -0.07
CA LEU A 78 -17.10 -4.11 0.33
C LEU A 78 -17.08 -5.07 -0.86
N GLY A 79 -17.23 -4.57 -2.09
CA GLY A 79 -17.14 -5.36 -3.30
C GLY A 79 -15.73 -5.58 -3.83
N GLN A 80 -14.69 -5.21 -3.08
CA GLN A 80 -13.29 -5.31 -3.54
C GLN A 80 -12.54 -6.47 -2.91
N ASP A 81 -11.64 -7.07 -3.68
CA ASP A 81 -10.66 -8.05 -3.16
C ASP A 81 -9.43 -7.34 -2.62
N ILE A 82 -9.06 -6.20 -3.21
CA ILE A 82 -7.90 -5.39 -2.83
C ILE A 82 -8.33 -3.91 -2.80
N ILE A 83 -7.96 -3.19 -1.75
CA ILE A 83 -8.05 -1.73 -1.67
C ILE A 83 -6.65 -1.17 -1.53
N TYR A 84 -6.20 -0.40 -2.52
CA TYR A 84 -4.87 0.18 -2.61
C TYR A 84 -4.93 1.68 -2.30
N VAL A 85 -4.30 2.09 -1.21
CA VAL A 85 -4.26 3.48 -0.75
C VAL A 85 -2.97 4.15 -1.23
N GLY A 86 -3.10 5.23 -1.97
CA GLY A 86 -1.99 5.97 -2.56
C GLY A 86 -1.19 6.79 -1.54
N GLY A 87 -0.02 7.26 -1.99
CA GLY A 87 0.84 8.18 -1.27
C GLY A 87 0.44 9.65 -1.43
N GLY A 88 1.02 10.52 -0.61
CA GLY A 88 0.79 11.96 -0.61
C GLY A 88 0.67 12.52 0.81
N SER A 89 -0.32 13.37 1.07
CA SER A 89 -0.57 13.96 2.38
C SER A 89 -1.38 13.02 3.28
N MET A 90 -0.73 12.47 4.32
CA MET A 90 -1.43 11.66 5.33
C MET A 90 -2.48 12.49 6.10
N ARG A 91 -2.21 13.78 6.34
CA ARG A 91 -3.13 14.71 7.00
C ARG A 91 -4.44 14.87 6.22
N ASN A 92 -4.33 15.12 4.91
CA ASN A 92 -5.50 15.28 4.04
C ASN A 92 -6.28 13.97 3.89
N LEU A 93 -5.57 12.85 3.75
CA LEU A 93 -6.16 11.53 3.69
C LEU A 93 -7.04 11.24 4.91
N LEU A 94 -6.49 11.40 6.12
CA LEU A 94 -7.21 11.13 7.36
C LEU A 94 -8.38 12.09 7.57
N ALA A 95 -8.22 13.38 7.25
CA ALA A 95 -9.29 14.37 7.35
C ALA A 95 -10.48 14.04 6.45
N LEU A 96 -10.22 13.66 5.18
CA LEU A 96 -11.25 13.27 4.25
C LEU A 96 -11.91 11.94 4.63
N TRP A 97 -11.13 10.97 5.06
CA TRP A 97 -11.67 9.68 5.50
C TRP A 97 -12.58 9.81 6.70
N LYS A 98 -12.21 10.67 7.66
CA LYS A 98 -13.07 10.99 8.81
C LYS A 98 -14.36 11.66 8.37
N ALA A 99 -14.30 12.63 7.44
CA ALA A 99 -15.48 13.36 6.95
C ALA A 99 -16.47 12.45 6.20
N HIS A 100 -16.00 11.36 5.59
CA HIS A 100 -16.81 10.39 4.85
C HIS A 100 -17.04 9.07 5.60
N GLU A 101 -16.65 8.98 6.87
CA GLU A 101 -16.78 7.76 7.71
C GLU A 101 -16.15 6.51 7.07
N LEU A 102 -15.08 6.73 6.27
CA LEU A 102 -14.47 5.68 5.44
C LEU A 102 -13.78 4.61 6.29
N GLU A 103 -13.25 4.99 7.45
CA GLU A 103 -12.51 4.11 8.33
C GLU A 103 -13.32 2.86 8.72
N ALA A 104 -14.57 3.05 9.16
CA ALA A 104 -15.44 1.94 9.54
C ALA A 104 -15.69 0.97 8.38
N LEU A 105 -15.86 1.49 7.17
CA LEU A 105 -16.07 0.68 5.96
C LEU A 105 -14.82 -0.09 5.56
N LEU A 106 -13.63 0.52 5.66
CA LEU A 106 -12.36 -0.13 5.39
C LEU A 106 -12.08 -1.26 6.39
N LEU A 107 -12.35 -1.03 7.68
CA LEU A 107 -12.22 -2.07 8.70
C LEU A 107 -13.22 -3.21 8.47
N LYS A 108 -14.44 -2.90 8.04
CA LYS A 108 -15.43 -3.91 7.66
C LYS A 108 -14.95 -4.72 6.46
N ALA A 109 -14.45 -4.08 5.41
CA ALA A 109 -13.87 -4.76 4.24
C ALA A 109 -12.71 -5.67 4.64
N TRP A 110 -11.78 -5.17 5.46
CA TRP A 110 -10.66 -5.98 5.98
C TRP A 110 -11.14 -7.20 6.78
N SER A 111 -12.14 -7.04 7.66
CA SER A 111 -12.68 -8.14 8.46
C SER A 111 -13.33 -9.24 7.62
N THR A 112 -13.78 -8.93 6.41
CA THR A 112 -14.35 -9.88 5.45
C THR A 112 -13.32 -10.47 4.48
N GLY A 113 -12.05 -10.07 4.58
CA GLY A 113 -10.93 -10.65 3.85
C GLY A 113 -10.38 -9.82 2.70
N THR A 114 -10.83 -8.57 2.52
CA THR A 114 -10.23 -7.63 1.58
C THR A 114 -8.78 -7.32 1.99
N VAL A 115 -7.86 -7.37 1.04
CA VAL A 115 -6.46 -7.00 1.25
C VAL A 115 -6.36 -5.48 1.25
N LEU A 116 -5.94 -4.90 2.37
CA LEU A 116 -5.64 -3.47 2.46
C LEU A 116 -4.17 -3.23 2.14
N VAL A 117 -3.90 -2.39 1.16
CA VAL A 117 -2.54 -2.04 0.73
C VAL A 117 -2.35 -0.54 0.94
N GLY A 118 -1.15 -0.15 1.33
CA GLY A 118 -0.82 1.27 1.46
C GLY A 118 0.58 1.57 0.94
N LEU A 119 0.71 2.72 0.30
CA LEU A 119 1.98 3.24 -0.19
C LEU A 119 2.27 4.57 0.51
N SER A 120 3.45 4.71 1.13
CA SER A 120 3.89 5.93 1.80
C SER A 120 2.85 6.43 2.83
N ALA A 121 2.21 7.57 2.61
CA ALA A 121 1.13 8.09 3.48
C ALA A 121 -0.01 7.05 3.67
N GLY A 122 -0.38 6.35 2.59
CA GLY A 122 -1.37 5.26 2.64
C GLY A 122 -0.90 4.03 3.42
N ALA A 123 0.42 3.85 3.61
CA ALA A 123 0.95 2.80 4.48
C ALA A 123 0.96 3.25 5.96
N MET A 124 1.42 4.47 6.22
CA MET A 124 1.53 5.01 7.58
C MET A 124 0.17 5.16 8.26
N CYS A 125 -0.88 5.47 7.50
CA CYS A 125 -2.21 5.71 8.05
C CYS A 125 -2.80 4.53 8.86
N TRP A 126 -2.35 3.30 8.61
CA TRP A 126 -2.83 2.12 9.33
C TRP A 126 -2.27 1.97 10.74
N PHE A 127 -1.13 2.59 11.02
CA PHE A 127 -0.43 2.49 12.31
C PHE A 127 -0.95 3.50 13.33
N GLN A 128 -0.46 3.40 14.59
CA GLN A 128 -0.80 4.35 15.65
C GLN A 128 -0.17 5.72 15.37
N ALA A 129 1.02 5.75 14.79
CA ALA A 129 1.72 6.98 14.42
C ALA A 129 2.61 6.80 13.19
N GLY A 130 2.90 7.90 12.51
CA GLY A 130 3.85 7.97 11.41
C GLY A 130 4.63 9.29 11.42
N ILE A 131 5.64 9.39 10.56
CA ILE A 131 6.36 10.64 10.32
C ILE A 131 5.95 11.19 8.97
N THR A 132 5.18 12.28 8.99
CA THR A 132 4.71 12.95 7.77
C THR A 132 5.57 14.14 7.40
N ARG A 133 5.54 14.52 6.13
CA ARG A 133 6.07 15.79 5.59
C ARG A 133 4.99 16.60 4.88
N SER A 134 3.74 16.30 5.16
CA SER A 134 2.60 16.94 4.48
C SER A 134 2.53 18.45 4.66
N SER A 135 3.17 18.98 5.71
CA SER A 135 3.13 20.41 6.08
C SER A 135 4.51 21.08 6.02
N GLY A 136 5.55 20.36 5.54
CA GLY A 136 6.93 20.89 5.48
C GLY A 136 7.94 19.95 6.17
N PRO A 137 8.60 20.38 7.25
CA PRO A 137 9.54 19.54 7.98
C PRO A 137 8.90 18.24 8.50
N PRO A 138 9.68 17.16 8.70
CA PRO A 138 9.15 15.92 9.26
C PRO A 138 8.53 16.15 10.65
N GLU A 139 7.33 15.64 10.84
CA GLU A 139 6.58 15.74 12.10
C GLU A 139 5.81 14.44 12.39
N VAL A 140 5.54 14.18 13.66
CA VAL A 140 4.68 13.07 14.09
C VAL A 140 3.24 13.36 13.70
N ILE A 141 2.55 12.34 13.21
CA ILE A 141 1.13 12.35 12.95
C ILE A 141 0.50 11.04 13.45
N GLU A 142 -0.64 11.14 14.12
CA GLU A 142 -1.43 9.97 14.52
C GLU A 142 -2.10 9.35 13.30
N GLY A 143 -2.21 8.02 13.31
CA GLY A 143 -2.93 7.25 12.29
C GLY A 143 -4.17 6.57 12.86
N LEU A 144 -4.69 5.56 12.15
CA LEU A 144 -5.94 4.88 12.46
C LEU A 144 -5.81 3.80 13.55
N SER A 145 -4.61 3.50 14.00
CA SER A 145 -4.34 2.46 15.03
C SER A 145 -4.87 1.06 14.70
N VAL A 146 -5.04 0.75 13.42
CA VAL A 146 -5.40 -0.61 12.95
C VAL A 146 -4.25 -1.57 13.23
N LEU A 147 -3.02 -1.12 13.00
CA LEU A 147 -1.79 -1.81 13.35
C LEU A 147 -1.12 -1.12 14.54
N ARG A 148 -0.66 -1.91 15.50
CA ARG A 148 0.10 -1.38 16.64
C ARG A 148 1.48 -0.92 16.20
N GLY A 149 2.01 0.09 16.87
CA GLY A 149 3.32 0.65 16.61
C GLY A 149 3.29 1.85 15.69
N SER A 150 4.48 2.32 15.31
CA SER A 150 4.67 3.44 14.39
C SER A 150 5.32 3.00 13.09
N LEU A 151 5.11 3.78 12.03
CA LEU A 151 5.74 3.56 10.73
C LEU A 151 6.39 4.84 10.22
N THR A 152 7.66 4.77 9.82
CA THR A 152 8.27 5.77 8.94
C THR A 152 8.68 5.12 7.63
N VAL A 153 8.51 5.83 6.55
CA VAL A 153 8.72 5.37 5.18
C VAL A 153 9.86 6.15 4.53
N HIS A 154 10.32 5.70 3.35
CA HIS A 154 11.42 6.31 2.61
C HIS A 154 12.69 6.42 3.46
N ALA A 155 12.99 5.38 4.26
CA ALA A 155 14.09 5.43 5.23
C ALA A 155 15.47 5.60 4.57
N ASP A 156 15.63 5.10 3.34
CA ASP A 156 16.80 5.26 2.49
C ASP A 156 16.74 6.51 1.59
N GLY A 157 15.54 6.97 1.22
CA GLY A 157 15.31 8.07 0.27
C GLY A 157 15.12 9.45 0.91
N GLU A 158 14.58 9.52 2.14
CA GLU A 158 14.31 10.75 2.89
C GLU A 158 14.98 10.73 4.27
N PRO A 159 16.32 10.95 4.32
CA PRO A 159 17.12 10.73 5.54
C PRO A 159 16.69 11.60 6.73
N GLU A 160 16.02 12.72 6.49
CA GLU A 160 15.53 13.62 7.52
C GLU A 160 14.36 13.06 8.35
N ARG A 161 13.64 12.05 7.88
CA ARG A 161 12.54 11.42 8.63
C ARG A 161 13.04 10.57 9.79
N LEU A 162 14.12 9.82 9.56
CA LEU A 162 14.63 8.85 10.51
C LEU A 162 15.07 9.47 11.85
N PRO A 163 15.82 10.60 11.89
CA PRO A 163 16.16 11.27 13.15
C PRO A 163 14.95 11.70 13.96
N VAL A 164 13.92 12.27 13.32
CA VAL A 164 12.69 12.70 14.01
C VAL A 164 11.96 11.50 14.60
N TRP A 165 11.85 10.42 13.84
CA TRP A 165 11.22 9.18 14.31
C TRP A 165 11.97 8.58 15.50
N LEU A 166 13.30 8.45 15.41
CA LEU A 166 14.13 7.90 16.50
C LEU A 166 14.07 8.77 17.76
N GLN A 167 14.04 10.07 17.60
CA GLN A 167 13.90 11.00 18.73
C GLN A 167 12.54 10.83 19.41
N SER A 168 11.45 10.77 18.63
CA SER A 168 10.10 10.55 19.15
C SER A 168 9.94 9.21 19.87
N LEU A 169 10.61 8.15 19.37
CA LEU A 169 10.67 6.86 20.06
C LEU A 169 11.38 6.97 21.41
N ARG A 170 12.54 7.66 21.44
CA ARG A 170 13.34 7.84 22.67
C ARG A 170 12.58 8.63 23.71
N GLU A 171 11.83 9.64 23.31
CA GLU A 171 10.98 10.48 24.16
C GLU A 171 9.69 9.77 24.60
N GLY A 172 9.37 8.61 24.01
CA GLY A 172 8.14 7.87 24.29
C GLY A 172 6.87 8.56 23.76
N THR A 173 7.00 9.53 22.85
CA THR A 173 5.85 10.23 22.25
C THR A 173 5.12 9.39 21.22
N ILE A 174 5.82 8.37 20.65
CA ILE A 174 5.25 7.37 19.76
C ILE A 174 5.72 5.98 20.18
N PRO A 175 4.93 4.92 19.92
CA PRO A 175 5.33 3.54 20.18
C PRO A 175 6.42 3.06 19.24
N GLY A 176 7.16 2.02 19.65
CA GLY A 176 8.09 1.28 18.78
C GLY A 176 7.46 0.87 17.47
N GLY A 177 8.27 0.68 16.43
CA GLY A 177 7.71 0.45 15.10
C GLY A 177 8.74 0.09 14.04
N TRP A 178 8.49 0.51 12.81
CA TRP A 178 9.30 0.17 11.65
C TRP A 178 9.73 1.41 10.87
N ALA A 179 10.99 1.42 10.44
CA ALA A 179 11.45 2.29 9.35
C ALA A 179 11.65 1.43 8.11
N VAL A 180 11.08 1.83 6.97
CA VAL A 180 10.98 1.00 5.78
C VAL A 180 11.58 1.71 4.58
N ASP A 181 12.52 1.04 3.91
CA ASP A 181 13.15 1.55 2.70
C ASP A 181 12.17 1.59 1.51
N ASP A 182 12.50 2.35 0.48
CA ASP A 182 11.78 2.31 -0.78
C ASP A 182 11.90 0.93 -1.44
N GLY A 183 10.84 0.50 -2.11
CA GLY A 183 10.77 -0.82 -2.73
C GLY A 183 10.50 -1.96 -1.73
N VAL A 184 10.25 -1.66 -0.45
CA VAL A 184 9.99 -2.67 0.58
C VAL A 184 8.52 -2.68 1.01
N GLY A 185 7.97 -3.88 1.13
CA GLY A 185 6.63 -4.15 1.66
C GLY A 185 6.67 -4.95 2.97
N LEU A 186 5.87 -4.54 3.94
CA LEU A 186 5.59 -5.30 5.15
C LEU A 186 4.22 -5.98 5.01
N LEU A 187 4.17 -7.29 5.00
CA LEU A 187 2.93 -8.05 4.99
C LEU A 187 2.52 -8.40 6.43
N PHE A 188 1.34 -7.93 6.82
CA PHE A 188 0.72 -8.27 8.08
C PHE A 188 -0.45 -9.22 7.85
N ARG A 189 -0.56 -10.27 8.70
CA ARG A 189 -1.76 -11.08 8.81
C ARG A 189 -2.41 -10.79 10.17
N GLY A 190 -3.58 -10.15 10.13
CA GLY A 190 -4.09 -9.47 11.31
C GLY A 190 -3.10 -8.40 11.78
N ALA A 191 -2.71 -8.40 13.04
CA ALA A 191 -1.74 -7.47 13.62
C ALA A 191 -0.29 -8.02 13.64
N ARG A 192 -0.04 -9.22 13.10
CA ARG A 192 1.28 -9.86 13.13
C ARG A 192 2.01 -9.63 11.80
N LEU A 193 3.25 -9.13 11.88
CA LEU A 193 4.15 -9.10 10.72
C LEU A 193 4.47 -10.55 10.30
N GLU A 194 4.20 -10.89 9.05
CA GLU A 194 4.40 -12.23 8.50
C GLU A 194 5.59 -12.28 7.55
N ARG A 195 5.74 -11.26 6.68
CA ARG A 195 6.83 -11.21 5.69
C ARG A 195 7.30 -9.77 5.50
N VAL A 196 8.58 -9.66 5.15
CA VAL A 196 9.19 -8.46 4.60
C VAL A 196 9.64 -8.80 3.19
N VAL A 197 9.16 -8.08 2.20
CA VAL A 197 9.46 -8.34 0.78
C VAL A 197 10.06 -7.08 0.13
N SER A 198 10.86 -7.25 -0.91
CA SER A 198 11.46 -6.13 -1.61
C SER A 198 11.44 -6.32 -3.13
N SER A 199 11.23 -5.22 -3.86
CA SER A 199 11.46 -5.12 -5.30
C SER A 199 12.91 -4.77 -5.65
N ARG A 200 13.75 -4.45 -4.65
CA ARG A 200 15.13 -3.98 -4.81
C ARG A 200 16.10 -4.83 -4.01
N PRO A 201 17.26 -5.22 -4.58
CA PRO A 201 18.33 -5.87 -3.82
C PRO A 201 18.84 -4.98 -2.69
N GLY A 202 19.06 -5.56 -1.51
CA GLY A 202 19.66 -4.90 -0.34
C GLY A 202 18.76 -3.94 0.43
N ALA A 203 17.54 -3.61 -0.09
CA ALA A 203 16.56 -2.84 0.65
C ALA A 203 15.89 -3.71 1.74
N GLY A 204 15.45 -3.09 2.84
CA GLY A 204 14.88 -3.81 3.97
C GLY A 204 14.10 -2.90 4.90
N ALA A 205 13.90 -3.36 6.12
CA ALA A 205 13.25 -2.59 7.16
C ALA A 205 14.07 -2.63 8.46
N LEU A 206 13.90 -1.60 9.28
CA LEU A 206 14.48 -1.52 10.62
C LEU A 206 13.33 -1.57 11.64
N ARG A 207 13.31 -2.59 12.49
CA ARG A 207 12.46 -2.61 13.68
C ARG A 207 13.18 -1.86 14.80
N VAL A 208 12.46 -0.96 15.48
CA VAL A 208 12.98 -0.25 16.65
C VAL A 208 11.94 -0.27 17.76
N ASP A 209 12.38 -0.69 18.93
CA ASP A 209 11.60 -0.63 20.17
C ASP A 209 12.35 0.25 21.17
N ALA A 210 11.61 1.03 21.96
CA ALA A 210 12.17 1.83 23.04
C ALA A 210 11.86 1.14 24.38
N ILE A 211 12.90 0.79 25.14
CA ILE A 211 12.78 0.19 26.47
C ILE A 211 13.59 1.05 27.43
N ALA A 212 12.92 1.66 28.41
CA ALA A 212 13.53 2.57 29.38
C ALA A 212 14.36 3.71 28.74
N GLY A 213 13.93 4.23 27.59
CA GLY A 213 14.61 5.28 26.84
C GLY A 213 15.74 4.81 25.93
N GLU A 214 16.13 3.54 26.01
CA GLU A 214 17.08 2.95 25.08
C GLU A 214 16.42 2.39 23.84
N LEU A 215 17.05 2.61 22.68
CA LEU A 215 16.53 2.14 21.39
C LEU A 215 17.16 0.78 21.01
N ILE A 216 16.37 -0.25 21.04
CA ILE A 216 16.74 -1.58 20.55
C ILE A 216 16.41 -1.65 19.08
N ARG A 217 17.41 -1.91 18.24
CA ARG A 217 17.31 -1.91 16.78
C ARG A 217 17.54 -3.31 16.23
N GLN A 218 16.68 -3.72 15.30
CA GLN A 218 16.80 -4.99 14.58
C GLN A 218 16.60 -4.74 13.08
N ARG A 219 17.62 -5.01 12.27
CA ARG A 219 17.46 -5.04 10.80
C ARG A 219 16.63 -6.25 10.42
N LEU A 220 15.64 -6.03 9.58
CA LEU A 220 14.81 -7.07 8.97
C LEU A 220 15.21 -7.17 7.50
N GLU A 221 15.80 -8.30 7.14
CA GLU A 221 16.10 -8.60 5.74
C GLU A 221 14.81 -8.85 4.98
N ALA A 222 14.74 -8.31 3.76
CA ALA A 222 13.60 -8.50 2.89
C ALA A 222 13.86 -9.65 1.92
N GLU A 223 12.86 -10.46 1.67
CA GLU A 223 12.84 -11.43 0.59
C GLU A 223 12.75 -10.69 -0.74
N LEU A 224 13.74 -10.85 -1.61
CA LEU A 224 13.74 -10.23 -2.93
C LEU A 224 12.71 -10.89 -3.83
N LEU A 225 11.75 -10.10 -4.31
CA LEU A 225 10.74 -10.57 -5.24
C LEU A 225 11.36 -10.84 -6.62
N GLY A 226 10.89 -11.90 -7.29
CA GLY A 226 11.40 -12.30 -8.62
C GLY A 226 12.61 -13.24 -8.57
N GLU A 227 13.23 -13.48 -7.42
CA GLU A 227 14.19 -14.55 -7.21
C GLU A 227 13.49 -15.80 -6.66
N GLY A 228 12.93 -16.59 -7.53
CA GLY A 228 12.19 -17.82 -7.22
C GLY A 228 10.88 -17.85 -7.99
N GLU A 229 10.51 -19.01 -8.49
CA GLU A 229 9.27 -19.18 -9.26
C GLU A 229 8.09 -18.56 -8.50
N PRO A 230 7.21 -17.81 -9.17
CA PRO A 230 5.97 -17.38 -8.56
C PRO A 230 5.22 -18.66 -8.16
N ARG A 231 5.02 -18.88 -6.86
CA ARG A 231 4.03 -19.85 -6.39
C ARG A 231 2.66 -19.32 -6.80
N VAL A 232 2.29 -19.62 -8.04
CA VAL A 232 0.91 -19.51 -8.50
C VAL A 232 0.13 -20.52 -7.67
N LEU A 233 -0.63 -20.02 -6.72
CA LEU A 233 -1.65 -20.84 -6.06
C LEU A 233 -2.69 -21.21 -7.13
N GLY A 234 -2.52 -22.36 -7.76
CA GLY A 234 -3.56 -23.09 -8.47
C GLY A 234 -3.98 -22.59 -9.85
N GLY A 235 -3.05 -22.50 -10.78
CA GLY A 235 -3.34 -22.45 -12.21
C GLY A 235 -2.11 -22.81 -13.01
N THR A 236 -2.24 -23.68 -13.99
CA THR A 236 -1.12 -24.02 -14.86
C THR A 236 -0.69 -22.79 -15.67
N ASP A 237 0.63 -22.56 -15.78
CA ASP A 237 1.22 -21.44 -16.54
C ASP A 237 0.64 -21.29 -17.96
N GLU A 238 0.24 -22.40 -18.55
CA GLU A 238 -0.38 -22.49 -19.87
C GLU A 238 -1.77 -21.83 -19.92
N ALA A 239 -2.60 -21.99 -18.88
CA ALA A 239 -3.94 -21.38 -18.82
C ALA A 239 -3.85 -19.84 -18.64
N VAL A 240 -2.88 -19.35 -17.90
CA VAL A 240 -2.61 -17.91 -17.73
C VAL A 240 -2.05 -17.29 -19.01
N ALA A 241 -1.17 -18.01 -19.72
CA ALA A 241 -0.63 -17.56 -21.00
C ALA A 241 -1.72 -17.51 -22.08
N GLU A 242 -2.61 -18.49 -22.11
CA GLU A 242 -3.73 -18.56 -23.07
C GLU A 242 -4.77 -17.46 -22.79
N LEU A 243 -5.12 -17.20 -21.53
CA LEU A 243 -5.99 -16.08 -21.15
C LEU A 243 -5.41 -14.72 -21.56
N ARG A 244 -4.10 -14.51 -21.38
CA ARG A 244 -3.40 -13.30 -21.83
C ARG A 244 -3.44 -13.17 -23.35
N ARG A 245 -3.34 -14.27 -24.09
CA ARG A 245 -3.41 -14.32 -25.55
C ARG A 245 -4.81 -13.97 -26.07
N VAL A 246 -5.84 -14.55 -25.46
CA VAL A 246 -7.26 -14.29 -25.81
C VAL A 246 -7.64 -12.82 -25.51
N HIS A 247 -7.15 -12.27 -24.40
CA HIS A 247 -7.40 -10.88 -24.03
C HIS A 247 -6.74 -9.89 -25.01
N ARG A 248 -5.52 -10.16 -25.47
CA ARG A 248 -4.84 -9.39 -26.52
C ARG A 248 -5.60 -9.43 -27.86
N MET A 249 -6.10 -10.62 -28.27
CA MET A 249 -6.88 -10.78 -29.51
C MET A 249 -8.19 -10.01 -29.49
N ARG A 250 -8.88 -9.93 -28.33
CA ARG A 250 -10.13 -9.18 -28.20
C ARG A 250 -9.95 -7.65 -28.28
N ARG A 251 -8.77 -7.13 -27.91
CA ARG A 251 -8.46 -5.70 -28.06
C ARG A 251 -8.03 -5.31 -29.48
N GLY A 252 -7.51 -6.24 -30.27
CA GLY A 252 -7.15 -6.01 -31.68
C GLY A 252 -8.31 -6.05 -32.66
N LEU A 253 -9.54 -6.37 -32.22
CA LEU A 253 -10.74 -6.45 -33.07
C LEU A 253 -11.71 -5.25 -32.86
N GLY A 254 -11.26 -4.20 -32.19
CA GLY A 254 -12.08 -3.02 -31.86
C GLY A 254 -11.69 -1.73 -32.59
N GLU A 255 -10.85 -1.79 -33.63
CA GLU A 255 -10.56 -0.66 -34.52
C GLU A 255 -10.82 -1.13 -35.96
N ASP A 256 -12.06 -0.97 -36.43
CA ASP A 256 -12.50 -0.70 -37.80
C ASP A 256 -13.86 -0.01 -37.74
#